data_11fbb830ed1e97df0ed8fda4940d9447
#
_entry.id   11fbb830ed1e97df0ed8fda4940d9447
#
_cell.length_a   1.000
_cell.length_b   1.000
_cell.length_c   1.000
_cell.angle_alpha   90.00
_cell.angle_beta   90.00
_cell.angle_gamma   90.00
#
_symmetry.space_group_name_H-M   'P 1'
#
loop_
_entity.id
_entity.type
_entity.pdbx_description
1 polymer ?
#
loop_
_entity_poly.entity_id
_entity_poly.type
_entity_poly.pdbx_seq_one_letter_code
_entity_poly.pdbx_strand_id
1 'polypeptide(L)'
;MSKDNQILEDLNSKEYEHGWSVNFETDEAPLGLNEDIIRWISTKKEEPSWLLEWRLKAFKIWQGMTEPTWANVKYQKMDLQALRYYSAPKQSKKPKNINEVDPELIAIYERLGISLHEQKRLQGIAIDVVLDSVSVATTFKETLGKLGIVFCSFSEAVKEHPELIQKYLGSVVPMTDNYYAALNAAVFSDGSFCYIPKGVRCPMELSTYFRINAANTGQFERTLIVADDSSYVSYLEGCTAPQRDENQLHAAVVEIYAGAHAEVKYSTVQNWFPGDKEGKGGIYNFVTKRGICAGDHSKISWTQVETGSAITWKYPSCILKGDYSIGEFYSVAVTNNYQQADTGTKMIHIGKNTKSRIVSKGISAGKSQNSYRGQVQVMKRAHNARNFSQCDSLLMGNQCGAHTFPYIDIANPSAKVEHEATTSKIGEDQIFYCNQRGIATEDAVALIVNGYAKEVLNQLPMEFAVEAQKLLALTLEGSVG
;
A
#
# COMPACT_ATOMS: atom_id res chain seq x y z
N MET A 1 -32.43 0.00 31.06
CA MET A 1 -31.75 -0.07 29.77
C MET A 1 -31.12 -1.43 29.64
N SER A 2 -31.42 -2.20 28.62
CA SER A 2 -30.88 -3.55 28.45
C SER A 2 -29.39 -3.48 28.05
N LYS A 3 -28.60 -4.50 28.42
CA LYS A 3 -27.19 -4.61 28.02
C LYS A 3 -27.00 -4.48 26.46
N ASP A 4 -28.02 -4.85 25.71
CA ASP A 4 -28.02 -4.78 24.27
C ASP A 4 -28.07 -3.33 23.73
N ASN A 5 -28.76 -2.40 24.44
CA ASN A 5 -28.74 -0.99 24.09
C ASN A 5 -27.39 -0.32 24.39
N GLN A 6 -26.68 -0.76 25.44
CA GLN A 6 -25.32 -0.28 25.70
C GLN A 6 -24.31 -0.77 24.66
N ILE A 7 -24.45 -2.01 24.19
CA ILE A 7 -23.63 -2.56 23.11
C ILE A 7 -23.91 -1.84 21.78
N LEU A 8 -25.17 -1.46 21.51
CA LEU A 8 -25.54 -0.69 20.33
C LEU A 8 -25.09 0.78 20.41
N GLU A 9 -25.12 1.41 21.59
CA GLU A 9 -24.56 2.75 21.80
C GLU A 9 -23.02 2.75 21.69
N ASP A 10 -22.35 1.71 22.21
CA ASP A 10 -20.89 1.53 22.04
C ASP A 10 -20.50 1.23 20.59
N LEU A 11 -21.38 0.57 19.82
CA LEU A 11 -21.17 0.35 18.37
C LEU A 11 -21.42 1.62 17.56
N ASN A 12 -22.39 2.45 17.94
CA ASN A 12 -22.70 3.74 17.27
C ASN A 12 -21.73 4.88 17.63
N SER A 13 -20.91 4.75 18.66
CA SER A 13 -19.90 5.73 19.07
C SER A 13 -18.49 5.42 18.51
N LYS A 14 -18.35 4.49 17.59
CA LYS A 14 -17.05 4.15 17.02
C LYS A 14 -16.54 5.28 16.12
N GLU A 15 -15.88 6.24 16.74
CA GLU A 15 -14.89 7.09 16.12
C GLU A 15 -13.84 6.22 15.41
N TYR A 16 -13.21 6.76 14.36
CA TYR A 16 -12.11 6.10 13.64
C TYR A 16 -11.10 5.50 14.65
N GLU A 17 -11.03 4.16 14.71
CA GLU A 17 -10.33 3.39 15.75
C GLU A 17 -8.83 3.75 15.85
N HIS A 18 -8.23 4.22 14.76
CA HIS A 18 -6.82 4.61 14.69
C HIS A 18 -6.59 6.13 14.76
N GLY A 19 -7.62 6.93 15.08
CA GLY A 19 -7.56 8.39 15.13
C GLY A 19 -6.71 9.00 16.27
N TRP A 20 -6.17 8.20 17.16
CA TRP A 20 -5.35 8.63 18.29
C TRP A 20 -3.90 8.98 17.87
N SER A 21 -3.28 9.92 18.57
CA SER A 21 -1.87 10.26 18.47
C SER A 21 -1.16 10.06 19.81
N VAL A 22 0.15 9.86 19.78
CA VAL A 22 1.00 9.73 20.97
C VAL A 22 1.97 10.92 21.00
N ASN A 23 2.08 11.56 22.14
CA ASN A 23 3.02 12.64 22.38
C ASN A 23 4.30 12.08 23.00
N PHE A 24 5.35 11.95 22.20
CA PHE A 24 6.70 11.70 22.67
C PHE A 24 7.63 12.76 22.08
N GLU A 25 8.78 12.96 22.71
CA GLU A 25 9.81 13.84 22.16
C GLU A 25 10.29 13.32 20.81
N THR A 26 10.23 14.16 19.79
CA THR A 26 10.65 13.84 18.42
C THR A 26 11.91 14.59 18.04
N ASP A 27 12.72 13.97 17.20
CA ASP A 27 13.81 14.60 16.45
C ASP A 27 13.27 14.89 15.04
N GLU A 28 13.09 16.17 14.74
CA GLU A 28 12.40 16.61 13.52
C GLU A 28 13.33 17.43 12.63
N ALA A 29 13.24 17.21 11.31
CA ALA A 29 13.89 18.09 10.34
C ALA A 29 13.23 19.48 10.35
N PRO A 30 13.96 20.54 10.01
CA PRO A 30 13.34 21.82 9.67
C PRO A 30 12.28 21.68 8.55
N LEU A 31 11.36 22.66 8.47
CA LEU A 31 10.38 22.72 7.38
C LEU A 31 11.05 22.97 6.03
N GLY A 32 10.42 22.45 5.00
CA GLY A 32 10.80 22.67 3.61
C GLY A 32 11.74 21.62 3.04
N LEU A 33 11.96 21.70 1.73
CA LEU A 33 12.79 20.79 0.97
C LEU A 33 13.87 21.53 0.17
N ASN A 34 15.12 21.26 0.51
CA ASN A 34 16.31 21.73 -0.18
C ASN A 34 17.47 20.73 0.00
N GLU A 35 18.63 20.99 -0.59
CA GLU A 35 19.79 20.10 -0.47
C GLU A 35 20.27 19.94 0.98
N ASP A 36 20.17 20.98 1.83
CA ASP A 36 20.63 20.92 3.22
C ASP A 36 19.77 19.95 4.05
N ILE A 37 18.46 19.93 3.83
CA ILE A 37 17.54 18.96 4.46
C ILE A 37 17.90 17.54 4.03
N ILE A 38 18.22 17.30 2.75
CA ILE A 38 18.62 15.98 2.26
C ILE A 38 19.93 15.52 2.92
N ARG A 39 20.92 16.43 3.01
CA ARG A 39 22.19 16.18 3.72
C ARG A 39 21.96 15.92 5.21
N TRP A 40 21.04 16.67 5.81
CA TRP A 40 20.67 16.49 7.21
C TRP A 40 20.06 15.10 7.45
N ILE A 41 19.10 14.66 6.63
CA ILE A 41 18.51 13.31 6.69
C ILE A 41 19.59 12.24 6.56
N SER A 42 20.46 12.35 5.55
CA SER A 42 21.54 11.39 5.32
C SER A 42 22.52 11.31 6.49
N THR A 43 22.86 12.46 7.10
CA THR A 43 23.72 12.52 8.30
C THR A 43 23.05 11.87 9.50
N LYS A 44 21.76 12.14 9.74
CA LYS A 44 21.00 11.55 10.85
C LYS A 44 20.89 10.02 10.74
N LYS A 45 20.81 9.50 9.53
CA LYS A 45 20.74 8.06 9.25
C LYS A 45 22.12 7.42 9.13
N GLU A 46 23.20 8.20 9.21
CA GLU A 46 24.59 7.74 9.05
C GLU A 46 24.77 6.98 7.71
N GLU A 47 24.22 7.54 6.64
CA GLU A 47 24.24 6.91 5.32
C GLU A 47 25.61 7.01 4.66
N PRO A 48 26.01 6.01 3.84
CA PRO A 48 27.22 6.09 3.06
C PRO A 48 27.12 7.16 1.96
N SER A 49 28.27 7.72 1.53
CA SER A 49 28.33 8.81 0.56
C SER A 49 27.60 8.52 -0.76
N TRP A 50 27.66 7.27 -1.25
CA TRP A 50 26.98 6.88 -2.49
C TRP A 50 25.45 7.06 -2.41
N LEU A 51 24.84 6.85 -1.22
CA LEU A 51 23.39 7.02 -1.05
C LEU A 51 23.02 8.50 -0.98
N LEU A 52 23.84 9.32 -0.33
CA LEU A 52 23.67 10.77 -0.37
C LEU A 52 23.75 11.32 -1.80
N GLU A 53 24.75 10.89 -2.58
CA GLU A 53 24.88 11.29 -3.99
C GLU A 53 23.64 10.86 -4.80
N TRP A 54 23.13 9.66 -4.56
CA TRP A 54 21.91 9.14 -5.18
C TRP A 54 20.70 10.02 -4.84
N ARG A 55 20.53 10.41 -3.58
CA ARG A 55 19.46 11.33 -3.12
C ARG A 55 19.54 12.70 -3.78
N LEU A 56 20.73 13.31 -3.80
CA LEU A 56 20.94 14.62 -4.41
C LEU A 56 20.68 14.59 -5.93
N LYS A 57 21.06 13.51 -6.58
CA LYS A 57 20.71 13.31 -7.99
C LYS A 57 19.20 13.22 -8.21
N ALA A 58 18.50 12.46 -7.36
CA ALA A 58 17.04 12.36 -7.41
C ALA A 58 16.36 13.71 -7.18
N PHE A 59 16.86 14.51 -6.23
CA PHE A 59 16.36 15.85 -5.98
C PHE A 59 16.49 16.78 -7.19
N LYS A 60 17.65 16.79 -7.87
CA LYS A 60 17.83 17.56 -9.10
C LYS A 60 16.89 17.14 -10.22
N ILE A 61 16.64 15.83 -10.36
CA ILE A 61 15.66 15.31 -11.31
C ILE A 61 14.26 15.80 -10.95
N TRP A 62 13.88 15.68 -9.66
CA TRP A 62 12.59 16.12 -9.19
C TRP A 62 12.34 17.62 -9.41
N GLN A 63 13.33 18.48 -9.18
CA GLN A 63 13.23 19.92 -9.44
C GLN A 63 12.92 20.26 -10.90
N GLY A 64 13.30 19.40 -11.84
CA GLY A 64 12.98 19.53 -13.26
C GLY A 64 11.63 18.95 -13.66
N MET A 65 10.91 18.31 -12.74
CA MET A 65 9.61 17.70 -13.00
C MET A 65 8.45 18.62 -12.62
N THR A 66 7.33 18.41 -13.28
CA THR A 66 6.05 19.06 -12.93
C THR A 66 5.12 18.02 -12.32
N GLU A 67 4.41 18.41 -11.25
CA GLU A 67 3.39 17.56 -10.66
C GLU A 67 2.32 17.22 -11.70
N PRO A 68 2.03 15.92 -11.92
CA PRO A 68 1.10 15.50 -12.95
C PRO A 68 -0.35 15.88 -12.60
N THR A 69 -1.15 16.15 -13.64
CA THR A 69 -2.55 16.61 -13.52
C THR A 69 -3.55 15.72 -14.25
N TRP A 70 -3.11 14.57 -14.74
CA TRP A 70 -3.92 13.68 -15.58
C TRP A 70 -4.85 12.73 -14.77
N ALA A 71 -4.60 12.55 -13.47
CA ALA A 71 -5.47 11.72 -12.62
C ALA A 71 -6.86 12.34 -12.45
N ASN A 72 -7.87 11.50 -12.37
CA ASN A 72 -9.26 11.94 -12.19
C ASN A 72 -9.58 12.20 -10.71
N VAL A 73 -8.76 13.03 -10.08
CA VAL A 73 -8.92 13.50 -8.70
C VAL A 73 -8.74 15.01 -8.64
N LYS A 74 -9.49 15.65 -7.77
CA LYS A 74 -9.42 17.10 -7.54
C LYS A 74 -9.04 17.33 -6.08
N TYR A 75 -7.93 17.99 -5.85
CA TYR A 75 -7.42 18.28 -4.50
C TYR A 75 -6.67 19.60 -4.48
N GLN A 76 -6.58 20.20 -3.31
CA GLN A 76 -5.73 21.37 -3.11
C GLN A 76 -4.27 20.90 -3.11
N LYS A 77 -3.44 21.51 -3.98
CA LYS A 77 -2.01 21.20 -4.00
C LYS A 77 -1.39 21.50 -2.66
N MET A 78 -0.57 20.56 -2.19
CA MET A 78 0.18 20.74 -0.95
C MET A 78 1.35 21.69 -1.16
N ASP A 79 1.58 22.57 -0.18
CA ASP A 79 2.81 23.32 -0.11
C ASP A 79 3.92 22.42 0.44
N LEU A 80 4.75 21.89 -0.46
CA LEU A 80 5.87 21.02 -0.11
C LEU A 80 6.95 21.74 0.72
N GLN A 81 6.95 23.08 0.77
CA GLN A 81 7.84 23.84 1.65
C GLN A 81 7.29 24.00 3.08
N ALA A 82 6.02 23.71 3.30
CA ALA A 82 5.40 23.68 4.62
C ALA A 82 5.47 22.30 5.31
N LEU A 83 6.04 21.29 4.65
CA LEU A 83 6.17 19.93 5.19
C LEU A 83 7.52 19.69 5.86
N ARG A 84 7.52 18.79 6.85
CA ARG A 84 8.73 18.13 7.37
C ARG A 84 8.95 16.80 6.63
N TYR A 85 10.20 16.53 6.31
CA TYR A 85 10.59 15.33 5.55
C TYR A 85 11.23 14.25 6.41
N TYR A 86 11.32 14.49 7.71
CA TYR A 86 11.79 13.52 8.69
C TYR A 86 11.26 13.89 10.08
N SER A 87 10.72 12.87 10.76
CA SER A 87 10.39 12.90 12.17
C SER A 87 10.66 11.52 12.77
N ALA A 88 11.30 11.46 13.91
CA ALA A 88 11.57 10.21 14.60
C ALA A 88 11.45 10.39 16.11
N PRO A 89 10.98 9.36 16.86
CA PRO A 89 11.08 9.39 18.31
C PRO A 89 12.52 9.56 18.77
N LYS A 90 12.76 10.42 19.75
CA LYS A 90 14.07 10.53 20.39
C LYS A 90 14.34 9.26 21.20
N GLN A 91 15.04 8.30 20.61
CA GLN A 91 15.49 7.10 21.31
C GLN A 91 16.94 7.25 21.78
N SER A 92 17.19 6.90 23.03
CA SER A 92 18.55 6.90 23.57
C SER A 92 19.40 5.71 23.10
N LYS A 93 18.78 4.59 22.68
CA LYS A 93 19.43 3.39 22.09
C LYS A 93 18.42 2.55 21.30
N LYS A 94 18.86 1.93 20.21
CA LYS A 94 18.04 0.92 19.51
C LYS A 94 17.83 -0.30 20.44
N PRO A 95 16.59 -0.70 20.73
CA PRO A 95 16.33 -1.88 21.54
C PRO A 95 16.82 -3.14 20.79
N LYS A 96 17.56 -4.00 21.50
CA LYS A 96 18.05 -5.28 20.94
C LYS A 96 17.01 -6.39 20.98
N ASN A 97 16.00 -6.21 21.81
CA ASN A 97 14.86 -7.14 21.93
C ASN A 97 13.60 -6.39 22.40
N ILE A 98 12.46 -7.05 22.31
CA ILE A 98 11.15 -6.49 22.60
C ILE A 98 11.00 -5.99 24.06
N ASN A 99 11.76 -6.57 25.00
CA ASN A 99 11.69 -6.20 26.43
C ASN A 99 12.43 -4.89 26.71
N GLU A 100 13.20 -4.37 25.76
CA GLU A 100 13.92 -3.09 25.84
C GLU A 100 13.17 -1.96 25.14
N VAL A 101 12.04 -2.27 24.48
CA VAL A 101 11.18 -1.29 23.82
C VAL A 101 10.47 -0.44 24.86
N ASP A 102 10.37 0.86 24.62
CA ASP A 102 9.63 1.79 25.47
C ASP A 102 8.19 1.28 25.72
N PRO A 103 7.70 1.20 26.97
CA PRO A 103 6.34 0.77 27.30
C PRO A 103 5.25 1.55 26.55
N GLU A 104 5.47 2.84 26.23
CA GLU A 104 4.53 3.63 25.43
C GLU A 104 4.46 3.12 23.98
N LEU A 105 5.60 2.71 23.40
CA LEU A 105 5.63 2.07 22.09
C LEU A 105 4.97 0.70 22.11
N ILE A 106 5.12 -0.09 23.19
CA ILE A 106 4.43 -1.37 23.35
C ILE A 106 2.91 -1.15 23.41
N ALA A 107 2.45 -0.13 24.15
CA ALA A 107 1.03 0.22 24.19
C ALA A 107 0.47 0.65 22.82
N ILE A 108 1.30 1.29 21.98
CA ILE A 108 0.95 1.60 20.57
C ILE A 108 0.70 0.30 19.80
N TYR A 109 1.58 -0.70 19.93
CA TYR A 109 1.43 -1.98 19.25
C TYR A 109 0.16 -2.71 19.65
N GLU A 110 -0.12 -2.75 20.95
CA GLU A 110 -1.35 -3.37 21.47
C GLU A 110 -2.60 -2.69 20.95
N ARG A 111 -2.62 -1.33 20.89
CA ARG A 111 -3.74 -0.56 20.32
C ARG A 111 -3.89 -0.72 18.81
N LEU A 112 -2.81 -1.04 18.10
CA LEU A 112 -2.84 -1.36 16.67
C LEU A 112 -3.30 -2.80 16.39
N GLY A 113 -3.62 -3.57 17.45
CA GLY A 113 -3.93 -4.99 17.32
C GLY A 113 -2.70 -5.84 17.04
N ILE A 114 -1.50 -5.26 17.08
CA ILE A 114 -0.23 -5.97 16.93
C ILE A 114 0.19 -6.46 18.31
N SER A 115 -0.41 -7.56 18.76
CA SER A 115 -0.07 -8.16 20.04
C SER A 115 1.32 -8.75 20.00
N LEU A 116 2.29 -8.03 20.57
CA LEU A 116 3.67 -8.51 20.73
C LEU A 116 3.76 -9.77 21.62
N HIS A 117 2.78 -9.98 22.49
CA HIS A 117 2.66 -11.18 23.33
C HIS A 117 1.98 -12.34 22.60
N GLU A 118 1.08 -12.08 21.65
CA GLU A 118 0.46 -13.12 20.81
C GLU A 118 1.38 -13.63 19.71
N GLN A 119 2.48 -12.94 19.39
CA GLN A 119 3.50 -13.40 18.44
C GLN A 119 4.11 -14.77 18.81
N LYS A 120 4.08 -15.15 20.09
CA LYS A 120 4.35 -16.52 20.50
C LYS A 120 3.24 -17.52 20.12
N ARG A 121 2.05 -17.03 19.76
CA ARG A 121 0.88 -17.84 19.38
C ARG A 121 0.60 -17.84 17.87
N LEU A 122 0.85 -16.73 17.16
CA LEU A 122 0.76 -16.67 15.71
C LEU A 122 2.04 -17.27 15.11
N GLN A 123 2.11 -18.58 15.09
CA GLN A 123 3.17 -19.32 14.40
C GLN A 123 3.07 -19.04 12.92
N GLY A 124 3.91 -18.16 12.40
CA GLY A 124 4.08 -18.03 10.97
C GLY A 124 4.06 -16.63 10.35
N ILE A 125 4.12 -15.54 11.13
CA ILE A 125 4.22 -14.17 10.58
C ILE A 125 5.44 -13.45 11.18
N ALA A 126 6.34 -12.95 10.31
CA ALA A 126 7.40 -12.04 10.72
C ALA A 126 6.96 -10.60 10.46
N ILE A 127 7.10 -9.72 11.46
CA ILE A 127 6.60 -8.35 11.41
C ILE A 127 7.75 -7.36 11.58
N ASP A 128 7.76 -6.33 10.75
CA ASP A 128 8.53 -5.09 10.93
C ASP A 128 7.57 -3.92 11.15
N VAL A 129 7.90 -3.00 12.04
CA VAL A 129 7.04 -1.85 12.36
C VAL A 129 7.80 -0.56 12.16
N VAL A 130 7.25 0.31 11.33
CA VAL A 130 7.80 1.63 11.02
C VAL A 130 6.87 2.71 11.57
N LEU A 131 7.39 3.53 12.47
CA LEU A 131 6.70 4.68 13.04
C LEU A 131 7.35 5.97 12.53
N ASP A 132 6.56 6.80 11.84
CA ASP A 132 7.05 7.98 11.13
C ASP A 132 8.26 7.64 10.21
N SER A 133 9.46 8.03 10.60
CA SER A 133 10.67 7.91 9.76
C SER A 133 11.65 6.80 10.18
N VAL A 134 11.29 5.92 11.12
CA VAL A 134 12.21 4.87 11.61
C VAL A 134 11.52 3.54 11.89
N SER A 135 12.22 2.45 11.56
CA SER A 135 11.84 1.10 12.03
C SER A 135 12.16 0.96 13.51
N VAL A 136 11.18 0.48 14.27
CA VAL A 136 11.27 0.38 15.73
C VAL A 136 11.37 -1.06 16.21
N ALA A 137 10.94 -2.05 15.43
CA ALA A 137 11.10 -3.47 15.78
C ALA A 137 10.97 -4.39 14.56
N THR A 138 11.86 -5.39 14.46
CA THR A 138 11.75 -6.49 13.48
C THR A 138 11.81 -7.83 14.21
N THR A 139 10.86 -8.74 13.90
CA THR A 139 10.75 -10.04 14.55
C THR A 139 11.28 -11.17 13.66
N PHE A 140 11.60 -12.32 14.26
CA PHE A 140 12.07 -13.54 13.57
C PHE A 140 13.36 -13.40 12.72
N LYS A 141 14.11 -12.32 12.87
CA LYS A 141 15.33 -12.03 12.10
C LYS A 141 16.32 -13.20 12.13
N GLU A 142 16.57 -13.81 13.31
CA GLU A 142 17.48 -14.95 13.44
C GLU A 142 16.97 -16.21 12.74
N THR A 143 15.67 -16.47 12.80
CA THR A 143 15.06 -17.66 12.17
C THR A 143 15.14 -17.56 10.65
N LEU A 144 14.83 -16.39 10.10
CA LEU A 144 14.93 -16.10 8.67
C LEU A 144 16.40 -16.11 8.20
N GLY A 145 17.32 -15.55 9.01
CA GLY A 145 18.75 -15.50 8.72
C GLY A 145 19.40 -16.87 8.58
N LYS A 146 18.93 -17.91 9.32
CA LYS A 146 19.40 -19.30 9.15
C LYS A 146 19.10 -19.87 7.76
N LEU A 147 18.10 -19.32 7.06
CA LEU A 147 17.76 -19.67 5.68
C LEU A 147 18.42 -18.73 4.66
N GLY A 148 19.24 -17.79 5.13
CA GLY A 148 19.83 -16.74 4.31
C GLY A 148 18.84 -15.65 3.86
N ILE A 149 17.63 -15.65 4.41
CA ILE A 149 16.63 -14.61 4.14
C ILE A 149 17.02 -13.35 4.92
N VAL A 150 17.06 -12.21 4.23
CA VAL A 150 17.21 -10.89 4.86
C VAL A 150 15.83 -10.25 4.93
N PHE A 151 15.40 -9.89 6.13
CA PHE A 151 14.20 -9.09 6.37
C PHE A 151 14.51 -8.09 7.48
N CYS A 152 14.63 -6.83 7.12
CA CYS A 152 15.04 -5.76 8.03
C CYS A 152 14.60 -4.39 7.49
N SER A 153 14.80 -3.33 8.29
CA SER A 153 14.59 -1.97 7.81
C SER A 153 15.52 -1.62 6.66
N PHE A 154 15.07 -0.70 5.81
CA PHE A 154 15.90 -0.22 4.70
C PHE A 154 17.20 0.43 5.19
N SER A 155 17.15 1.18 6.29
CA SER A 155 18.32 1.81 6.91
C SER A 155 19.35 0.82 7.41
N GLU A 156 18.90 -0.33 7.93
CA GLU A 156 19.78 -1.43 8.34
C GLU A 156 20.39 -2.10 7.11
N ALA A 157 19.59 -2.37 6.09
CA ALA A 157 20.04 -3.00 4.85
C ALA A 157 21.13 -2.18 4.13
N VAL A 158 21.04 -0.86 4.16
CA VAL A 158 22.07 0.04 3.60
C VAL A 158 23.43 -0.16 4.27
N LYS A 159 23.44 -0.47 5.57
CA LYS A 159 24.68 -0.67 6.37
C LYS A 159 25.19 -2.10 6.31
N GLU A 160 24.30 -3.10 6.40
CA GLU A 160 24.66 -4.50 6.51
C GLU A 160 24.74 -5.24 5.16
N HIS A 161 24.00 -4.76 4.13
CA HIS A 161 23.90 -5.39 2.81
C HIS A 161 24.04 -4.37 1.67
N PRO A 162 25.06 -3.47 1.69
CA PRO A 162 25.19 -2.38 0.74
C PRO A 162 25.26 -2.84 -0.72
N GLU A 163 25.85 -4.01 -0.97
CA GLU A 163 25.99 -4.59 -2.31
C GLU A 163 24.62 -4.96 -2.93
N LEU A 164 23.69 -5.47 -2.12
CA LEU A 164 22.34 -5.79 -2.58
C LEU A 164 21.55 -4.48 -2.85
N ILE A 165 21.67 -3.52 -1.95
CA ILE A 165 20.97 -2.24 -2.13
C ILE A 165 21.50 -1.51 -3.36
N GLN A 166 22.81 -1.41 -3.57
CA GLN A 166 23.39 -0.76 -4.76
C GLN A 166 22.99 -1.46 -6.06
N LYS A 167 22.83 -2.77 -6.04
CA LYS A 167 22.41 -3.55 -7.21
C LYS A 167 20.96 -3.34 -7.59
N TYR A 168 20.07 -3.25 -6.61
CA TYR A 168 18.63 -3.32 -6.86
C TYR A 168 17.87 -2.01 -6.64
N LEU A 169 18.37 -1.08 -5.80
CA LEU A 169 17.72 0.21 -5.56
C LEU A 169 17.56 1.00 -6.86
N GLY A 170 16.33 1.37 -7.18
CA GLY A 170 16.01 2.12 -8.39
C GLY A 170 16.08 1.29 -9.68
N SER A 171 16.29 -0.03 -9.60
CA SER A 171 16.33 -0.90 -10.78
C SER A 171 14.95 -1.16 -11.36
N VAL A 172 13.91 -1.06 -10.55
CA VAL A 172 12.50 -1.27 -10.94
C VAL A 172 11.72 0.04 -10.93
N VAL A 173 11.97 0.91 -9.95
CA VAL A 173 11.45 2.28 -9.91
C VAL A 173 12.60 3.26 -10.03
N PRO A 174 13.02 3.64 -11.25
CA PRO A 174 14.08 4.62 -11.42
C PRO A 174 13.65 6.00 -10.90
N MET A 175 14.61 6.86 -10.58
CA MET A 175 14.37 8.23 -10.11
C MET A 175 13.52 9.06 -11.09
N THR A 176 13.44 8.63 -12.36
CA THR A 176 12.71 9.29 -13.44
C THR A 176 11.32 8.70 -13.69
N ASP A 177 10.86 7.74 -12.87
CA ASP A 177 9.55 7.07 -13.09
C ASP A 177 8.40 8.09 -13.08
N ASN A 178 8.31 8.89 -12.04
CA ASN A 178 7.33 9.98 -11.92
C ASN A 178 7.72 10.97 -10.81
N TYR A 179 6.96 12.06 -10.71
CA TYR A 179 7.19 13.16 -9.77
C TYR A 179 7.33 12.71 -8.31
N TYR A 180 6.39 11.87 -7.82
CA TYR A 180 6.41 11.41 -6.42
C TYR A 180 7.45 10.32 -6.16
N ALA A 181 7.80 9.52 -7.17
CA ALA A 181 8.91 8.57 -7.07
C ALA A 181 10.27 9.29 -6.99
N ALA A 182 10.45 10.37 -7.75
CA ALA A 182 11.63 11.22 -7.67
C ALA A 182 11.74 11.92 -6.31
N LEU A 183 10.62 12.47 -5.80
CA LEU A 183 10.54 13.06 -4.48
C LEU A 183 10.88 12.03 -3.40
N ASN A 184 10.24 10.86 -3.41
CA ASN A 184 10.55 9.77 -2.50
C ASN A 184 12.03 9.40 -2.55
N ALA A 185 12.60 9.25 -3.75
CA ALA A 185 14.01 8.92 -3.92
C ALA A 185 14.94 9.93 -3.25
N ALA A 186 14.60 11.21 -3.22
CA ALA A 186 15.38 12.24 -2.57
C ALA A 186 15.27 12.20 -1.02
N VAL A 187 14.09 11.86 -0.48
CA VAL A 187 13.79 12.08 0.94
C VAL A 187 13.32 10.85 1.73
N PHE A 188 13.20 9.67 1.11
CA PHE A 188 12.72 8.51 1.87
C PHE A 188 13.49 8.32 3.16
N SER A 189 12.75 8.08 4.25
CA SER A 189 13.34 8.02 5.58
C SER A 189 13.64 6.59 6.01
N ASP A 190 12.69 5.68 5.82
CA ASP A 190 12.88 4.25 6.05
C ASP A 190 11.93 3.43 5.15
N GLY A 191 11.80 2.18 5.44
CA GLY A 191 10.98 1.22 4.73
C GLY A 191 11.47 -0.18 5.02
N SER A 192 11.07 -1.13 4.19
CA SER A 192 11.40 -2.53 4.37
C SER A 192 12.32 -3.04 3.28
N PHE A 193 13.31 -3.82 3.66
CA PHE A 193 14.14 -4.59 2.74
C PHE A 193 13.93 -6.08 2.95
N CYS A 194 13.63 -6.77 1.85
CA CYS A 194 13.45 -8.21 1.83
C CYS A 194 14.26 -8.84 0.69
N TYR A 195 15.16 -9.77 1.03
CA TYR A 195 15.89 -10.58 0.06
C TYR A 195 15.67 -12.06 0.35
N ILE A 196 15.17 -12.78 -0.64
CA ILE A 196 14.98 -14.23 -0.59
C ILE A 196 16.00 -14.88 -1.50
N PRO A 197 16.93 -15.69 -0.95
CA PRO A 197 17.97 -16.34 -1.74
C PRO A 197 17.42 -17.35 -2.73
N LYS A 198 18.23 -17.65 -3.73
CA LYS A 198 17.94 -18.67 -4.75
C LYS A 198 17.50 -19.99 -4.14
N GLY A 199 16.38 -20.53 -4.63
CA GLY A 199 15.82 -21.83 -4.23
C GLY A 199 15.13 -21.84 -2.87
N VAL A 200 15.07 -20.72 -2.15
CA VAL A 200 14.47 -20.63 -0.83
C VAL A 200 12.99 -20.22 -0.92
N ARG A 201 12.14 -21.00 -0.26
CA ARG A 201 10.74 -20.61 -0.04
C ARG A 201 10.63 -20.06 1.37
N CYS A 202 10.22 -18.80 1.50
CA CYS A 202 10.00 -18.18 2.82
C CYS A 202 8.92 -18.99 3.57
N PRO A 203 9.23 -19.49 4.79
CA PRO A 203 8.33 -20.41 5.49
C PRO A 203 7.17 -19.70 6.18
N MET A 204 7.16 -18.37 6.20
CA MET A 204 6.18 -17.56 6.91
C MET A 204 5.81 -16.32 6.11
N GLU A 205 4.67 -15.73 6.43
CA GLU A 205 4.29 -14.40 5.92
C GLU A 205 5.23 -13.34 6.49
N LEU A 206 5.69 -12.42 5.63
CA LEU A 206 6.40 -11.23 6.08
C LEU A 206 5.42 -10.06 6.09
N SER A 207 5.45 -9.25 7.14
CA SER A 207 4.56 -8.10 7.25
C SER A 207 5.30 -6.86 7.71
N THR A 208 5.02 -5.73 7.09
CA THR A 208 5.44 -4.42 7.58
C THR A 208 4.23 -3.56 7.86
N TYR A 209 4.26 -2.89 8.99
CA TYR A 209 3.21 -1.99 9.42
C TYR A 209 3.74 -0.56 9.50
N PHE A 210 3.11 0.34 8.74
CA PHE A 210 3.47 1.75 8.70
C PHE A 210 2.45 2.59 9.43
N ARG A 211 2.92 3.48 10.31
CA ARG A 211 2.06 4.44 10.99
C ARG A 211 2.64 5.85 10.94
N ILE A 212 1.85 6.78 10.43
CA ILE A 212 2.12 8.22 10.58
C ILE A 212 1.65 8.63 11.97
N ASN A 213 2.45 9.38 12.71
CA ASN A 213 2.06 9.92 14.01
C ASN A 213 2.31 11.44 14.13
N ALA A 214 3.40 11.96 13.56
CA ALA A 214 3.77 13.37 13.66
C ALA A 214 2.88 14.27 12.78
N ALA A 215 2.55 15.48 13.28
CA ALA A 215 1.83 16.52 12.55
C ALA A 215 2.73 17.21 11.51
N ASN A 216 2.14 17.72 10.42
CA ASN A 216 2.85 18.45 9.35
C ASN A 216 4.05 17.68 8.76
N THR A 217 4.04 16.35 8.86
CA THR A 217 5.11 15.47 8.38
C THR A 217 4.60 14.65 7.19
N GLY A 218 5.33 14.67 6.09
CA GLY A 218 5.12 13.72 5.01
C GLY A 218 5.72 12.36 5.36
N GLN A 219 5.07 11.29 4.92
CA GLN A 219 5.57 9.92 5.06
C GLN A 219 6.12 9.44 3.72
N PHE A 220 7.39 9.05 3.72
CA PHE A 220 8.12 8.68 2.50
C PHE A 220 8.85 7.34 2.72
N GLU A 221 8.11 6.24 2.66
CA GLU A 221 8.72 4.91 2.76
C GLU A 221 9.24 4.41 1.44
N ARG A 222 10.26 3.54 1.50
CA ARG A 222 10.74 2.80 0.35
C ARG A 222 10.93 1.33 0.68
N THR A 223 10.10 0.48 0.08
CA THR A 223 10.17 -0.98 0.23
C THR A 223 10.84 -1.59 -0.99
N LEU A 224 11.82 -2.46 -0.76
CA LEU A 224 12.52 -3.22 -1.80
C LEU A 224 12.46 -4.70 -1.50
N ILE A 225 11.82 -5.47 -2.39
CA ILE A 225 11.69 -6.92 -2.31
C ILE A 225 12.42 -7.56 -3.47
N VAL A 226 13.39 -8.42 -3.17
CA VAL A 226 14.16 -9.16 -4.15
C VAL A 226 13.96 -10.64 -3.92
N ALA A 227 13.30 -11.31 -4.83
CA ALA A 227 13.15 -12.76 -4.88
C ALA A 227 14.10 -13.32 -5.96
N ASP A 228 15.17 -13.97 -5.54
CA ASP A 228 16.14 -14.58 -6.45
C ASP A 228 15.55 -15.84 -7.12
N ASP A 229 16.26 -16.47 -8.04
CA ASP A 229 15.76 -17.59 -8.84
C ASP A 229 15.14 -18.70 -7.98
N SER A 230 13.98 -19.20 -8.39
CA SER A 230 13.23 -20.29 -7.75
C SER A 230 12.88 -20.03 -6.28
N SER A 231 12.77 -18.79 -5.88
CA SER A 231 12.38 -18.38 -4.53
C SER A 231 10.89 -18.05 -4.42
N TYR A 232 10.40 -17.97 -3.18
CA TYR A 232 9.00 -17.61 -2.88
C TYR A 232 8.92 -16.73 -1.66
N VAL A 233 8.10 -15.69 -1.74
CA VAL A 233 7.73 -14.86 -0.59
C VAL A 233 6.28 -14.38 -0.70
N SER A 234 5.60 -14.35 0.44
CA SER A 234 4.36 -13.62 0.65
C SER A 234 4.63 -12.48 1.63
N TYR A 235 4.30 -11.27 1.21
CA TYR A 235 4.57 -10.03 1.93
C TYR A 235 3.30 -9.19 2.05
N LEU A 236 3.04 -8.68 3.25
CA LEU A 236 1.90 -7.85 3.54
C LEU A 236 2.33 -6.49 4.08
N GLU A 237 1.67 -5.44 3.63
CA GLU A 237 1.83 -4.08 4.12
C GLU A 237 0.52 -3.58 4.72
N GLY A 238 0.58 -3.15 5.98
CA GLY A 238 -0.50 -2.46 6.67
C GLY A 238 -0.15 -0.99 6.89
N CYS A 239 -1.11 -0.08 6.72
CA CYS A 239 -0.88 1.35 6.88
C CYS A 239 -2.02 2.03 7.62
N THR A 240 -1.70 2.90 8.59
CA THR A 240 -2.67 3.73 9.31
C THR A 240 -2.13 5.13 9.62
N ALA A 241 -3.04 6.07 9.89
CA ALA A 241 -2.71 7.43 10.34
C ALA A 241 -3.71 7.92 11.38
N PRO A 242 -3.34 8.88 12.27
CA PRO A 242 -4.25 9.51 13.20
C PRO A 242 -5.21 10.45 12.47
N GLN A 243 -6.31 10.78 13.15
CA GLN A 243 -7.24 11.82 12.70
C GLN A 243 -6.60 13.21 12.89
N ARG A 244 -6.61 14.01 11.84
CA ARG A 244 -6.12 15.40 11.86
C ARG A 244 -6.92 16.29 10.93
N ASP A 245 -7.07 17.56 11.28
CA ASP A 245 -7.76 18.58 10.48
C ASP A 245 -6.96 19.04 9.26
N GLU A 246 -5.68 18.71 9.21
CA GLU A 246 -4.76 19.02 8.11
C GLU A 246 -4.61 17.83 7.15
N ASN A 247 -4.31 18.11 5.89
CA ASN A 247 -3.95 17.09 4.94
C ASN A 247 -2.50 16.65 5.15
N GLN A 248 -2.24 15.35 5.11
CA GLN A 248 -0.91 14.79 5.21
C GLN A 248 -0.55 14.01 3.94
N LEU A 249 0.70 14.11 3.51
CA LEU A 249 1.20 13.43 2.31
C LEU A 249 1.81 12.08 2.69
N HIS A 250 1.31 11.02 2.06
CA HIS A 250 1.95 9.72 2.02
C HIS A 250 2.42 9.44 0.58
N ALA A 251 3.72 9.43 0.36
CA ALA A 251 4.32 9.19 -0.95
C ALA A 251 5.36 8.07 -0.88
N ALA A 252 4.88 6.83 -0.91
CA ALA A 252 5.71 5.64 -0.79
C ALA A 252 6.13 5.08 -2.16
N VAL A 253 7.23 4.31 -2.15
CA VAL A 253 7.72 3.56 -3.31
C VAL A 253 7.91 2.09 -2.93
N VAL A 254 7.41 1.19 -3.76
CA VAL A 254 7.64 -0.25 -3.64
C VAL A 254 8.25 -0.79 -4.93
N GLU A 255 9.38 -1.46 -4.79
CA GLU A 255 10.10 -2.13 -5.87
C GLU A 255 10.11 -3.65 -5.62
N ILE A 256 9.68 -4.44 -6.61
CA ILE A 256 9.74 -5.90 -6.56
C ILE A 256 10.53 -6.42 -7.75
N TYR A 257 11.57 -7.19 -7.46
CA TYR A 257 12.35 -7.93 -8.44
C TYR A 257 12.11 -9.43 -8.26
N ALA A 258 11.67 -10.13 -9.32
CA ALA A 258 11.49 -11.58 -9.34
C ALA A 258 12.41 -12.21 -10.38
N GLY A 259 13.33 -13.08 -9.92
CA GLY A 259 14.22 -13.89 -10.75
C GLY A 259 13.48 -15.02 -11.47
N ALA A 260 14.21 -15.90 -12.16
CA ALA A 260 13.62 -17.02 -12.89
C ALA A 260 12.90 -17.98 -11.92
N HIS A 261 11.66 -18.39 -12.26
CA HIS A 261 10.81 -19.26 -11.42
C HIS A 261 10.53 -18.70 -10.02
N ALA A 262 10.82 -17.42 -9.75
CA ALA A 262 10.50 -16.80 -8.47
C ALA A 262 9.03 -16.39 -8.43
N GLU A 263 8.43 -16.47 -7.25
CA GLU A 263 7.04 -16.04 -7.00
C GLU A 263 6.99 -15.06 -5.82
N VAL A 264 6.40 -13.88 -6.06
CA VAL A 264 6.15 -12.86 -5.04
C VAL A 264 4.67 -12.57 -4.95
N LYS A 265 4.10 -12.75 -3.78
CA LYS A 265 2.78 -12.25 -3.42
C LYS A 265 2.95 -11.00 -2.57
N TYR A 266 2.35 -9.91 -3.00
CA TYR A 266 2.38 -8.65 -2.26
C TYR A 266 0.96 -8.17 -2.00
N SER A 267 0.64 -8.04 -0.74
CA SER A 267 -0.69 -7.63 -0.30
C SER A 267 -0.62 -6.31 0.46
N THR A 268 -1.63 -5.44 0.29
CA THR A 268 -1.81 -4.26 1.13
C THR A 268 -3.21 -4.16 1.68
N VAL A 269 -3.30 -3.83 2.97
CA VAL A 269 -4.54 -3.41 3.61
C VAL A 269 -4.29 -2.01 4.17
N GLN A 270 -4.95 -1.01 3.59
CA GLN A 270 -4.77 0.39 3.96
C GLN A 270 -6.02 0.93 4.62
N ASN A 271 -5.83 1.54 5.78
CA ASN A 271 -6.86 2.19 6.57
C ASN A 271 -6.37 3.57 7.01
N TRP A 272 -6.41 4.51 6.08
CA TRP A 272 -6.03 5.89 6.31
C TRP A 272 -7.18 6.72 6.85
N PHE A 273 -6.88 7.86 7.46
CA PHE A 273 -7.91 8.83 7.81
C PHE A 273 -8.45 9.54 6.57
N PRO A 274 -9.78 9.49 6.32
CA PRO A 274 -10.38 9.99 5.08
C PRO A 274 -10.64 11.50 5.04
N GLY A 275 -10.42 12.21 6.12
CA GLY A 275 -10.97 13.53 6.40
C GLY A 275 -12.25 13.45 7.21
N ASP A 276 -12.76 14.60 7.64
CA ASP A 276 -14.00 14.73 8.39
C ASP A 276 -15.25 14.59 7.49
N LYS A 277 -16.43 14.74 8.06
CA LYS A 277 -17.72 14.64 7.35
C LYS A 277 -17.91 15.74 6.29
N GLU A 278 -17.21 16.84 6.40
CA GLU A 278 -17.18 17.97 5.46
C GLU A 278 -16.09 17.79 4.38
N GLY A 279 -15.27 16.75 4.48
CA GLY A 279 -14.16 16.45 3.57
C GLY A 279 -12.90 17.26 3.85
N LYS A 280 -12.73 17.77 5.08
CA LYS A 280 -11.55 18.51 5.51
C LYS A 280 -10.52 17.57 6.13
N GLY A 281 -9.23 17.83 5.87
CA GLY A 281 -8.14 16.99 6.35
C GLY A 281 -8.00 15.69 5.56
N GLY A 282 -7.35 14.71 6.18
CA GLY A 282 -7.17 13.37 5.63
C GLY A 282 -5.89 13.18 4.81
N ILE A 283 -5.62 11.93 4.48
CA ILE A 283 -4.38 11.54 3.84
C ILE A 283 -4.45 11.66 2.32
N TYR A 284 -3.42 12.26 1.71
CA TYR A 284 -3.13 12.18 0.29
C TYR A 284 -2.15 11.02 0.06
N ASN A 285 -2.68 9.93 -0.46
CA ASN A 285 -1.98 8.64 -0.60
C ASN A 285 -1.49 8.45 -2.04
N PHE A 286 -0.29 8.94 -2.34
CA PHE A 286 0.33 8.92 -3.67
C PHE A 286 1.46 7.89 -3.72
N VAL A 287 1.17 6.67 -4.15
CA VAL A 287 2.10 5.53 -4.05
C VAL A 287 2.51 5.01 -5.41
N THR A 288 3.80 4.78 -5.58
CA THR A 288 4.39 4.16 -6.76
C THR A 288 4.82 2.74 -6.45
N LYS A 289 4.16 1.74 -7.04
CA LYS A 289 4.49 0.32 -6.90
C LYS A 289 4.84 -0.27 -8.27
N ARG A 290 6.02 -0.89 -8.41
CA ARG A 290 6.46 -1.54 -9.63
C ARG A 290 7.05 -2.91 -9.32
N GLY A 291 6.70 -3.89 -10.15
CA GLY A 291 7.29 -5.21 -10.12
C GLY A 291 7.84 -5.60 -11.48
N ILE A 292 9.00 -6.23 -11.50
CA ILE A 292 9.57 -6.82 -12.71
C ILE A 292 9.69 -8.33 -12.55
N CYS A 293 9.01 -9.07 -13.41
CA CYS A 293 9.24 -10.49 -13.65
C CYS A 293 10.45 -10.60 -14.58
N ALA A 294 11.66 -10.53 -14.01
CA ALA A 294 12.92 -10.41 -14.75
C ALA A 294 13.34 -11.71 -15.42
N GLY A 295 13.07 -12.85 -14.78
CA GLY A 295 13.39 -14.17 -15.28
C GLY A 295 12.19 -14.95 -15.81
N ASP A 296 12.46 -16.04 -16.53
CA ASP A 296 11.44 -16.90 -17.11
C ASP A 296 10.60 -17.59 -16.02
N HIS A 297 9.31 -17.80 -16.30
CA HIS A 297 8.36 -18.43 -15.39
C HIS A 297 8.21 -17.70 -14.03
N SER A 298 8.67 -16.47 -13.89
CA SER A 298 8.47 -15.69 -12.68
C SER A 298 7.05 -15.20 -12.53
N LYS A 299 6.62 -14.95 -11.29
CA LYS A 299 5.25 -14.50 -11.00
C LYS A 299 5.24 -13.40 -9.95
N ILE A 300 4.47 -12.34 -10.19
CA ILE A 300 4.16 -11.31 -9.20
C ILE A 300 2.63 -11.17 -9.11
N SER A 301 2.11 -11.27 -7.89
CA SER A 301 0.69 -11.05 -7.59
C SER A 301 0.55 -9.88 -6.63
N TRP A 302 -0.20 -8.86 -7.05
CA TRP A 302 -0.59 -7.73 -6.22
C TRP A 302 -2.01 -7.93 -5.70
N THR A 303 -2.22 -7.78 -4.39
CA THR A 303 -3.55 -7.74 -3.79
C THR A 303 -3.69 -6.45 -2.99
N GLN A 304 -4.74 -5.66 -3.22
CA GLN A 304 -4.94 -4.37 -2.58
C GLN A 304 -6.36 -4.24 -2.01
N VAL A 305 -6.42 -3.81 -0.74
CA VAL A 305 -7.63 -3.31 -0.10
C VAL A 305 -7.37 -1.86 0.29
N GLU A 306 -8.01 -0.96 -0.43
CA GLU A 306 -7.85 0.49 -0.27
C GLU A 306 -9.08 1.05 0.39
N THR A 307 -8.94 1.50 1.63
CA THR A 307 -9.97 2.20 2.39
C THR A 307 -9.38 3.45 3.02
N GLY A 308 -10.24 4.39 3.36
CA GLY A 308 -9.79 5.67 3.89
C GLY A 308 -9.12 6.52 2.80
N SER A 309 -8.20 7.38 3.19
CA SER A 309 -7.58 8.43 2.38
C SER A 309 -8.57 9.46 1.81
N ALA A 310 -8.27 10.73 1.93
CA ALA A 310 -9.03 11.77 1.24
C ALA A 310 -8.83 11.66 -0.27
N ILE A 311 -7.58 11.45 -0.69
CA ILE A 311 -7.20 11.25 -2.09
C ILE A 311 -6.30 10.02 -2.21
N THR A 312 -6.67 9.07 -3.06
CA THR A 312 -5.82 7.92 -3.41
C THR A 312 -5.39 8.00 -4.87
N TRP A 313 -4.09 7.88 -5.10
CA TRP A 313 -3.49 7.86 -6.43
C TRP A 313 -2.42 6.77 -6.49
N LYS A 314 -2.77 5.59 -7.06
CA LYS A 314 -1.95 4.40 -6.93
C LYS A 314 -2.13 3.40 -8.07
N TYR A 315 -1.06 3.09 -8.77
CA TYR A 315 -1.05 2.19 -9.93
C TYR A 315 0.11 1.20 -9.85
N PRO A 316 -0.03 0.06 -9.15
CA PRO A 316 0.96 -1.02 -9.22
C PRO A 316 1.17 -1.49 -10.66
N SER A 317 2.37 -1.90 -10.99
CA SER A 317 2.66 -2.43 -12.32
C SER A 317 3.41 -3.76 -12.27
N CYS A 318 3.21 -4.60 -13.30
CA CYS A 318 4.04 -5.75 -13.60
C CYS A 318 4.68 -5.58 -14.98
N ILE A 319 6.01 -5.62 -15.02
CA ILE A 319 6.79 -5.71 -16.25
C ILE A 319 7.13 -7.18 -16.47
N LEU A 320 6.44 -7.82 -17.41
CA LEU A 320 6.57 -9.25 -17.73
C LEU A 320 7.68 -9.43 -18.76
N LYS A 321 8.94 -9.44 -18.28
CA LYS A 321 10.15 -9.46 -19.12
C LYS A 321 10.59 -10.87 -19.48
N GLY A 322 10.55 -11.80 -18.52
CA GLY A 322 10.86 -13.20 -18.75
C GLY A 322 9.79 -13.91 -19.55
N ASP A 323 10.17 -14.93 -20.32
CA ASP A 323 9.22 -15.78 -21.03
C ASP A 323 8.36 -16.57 -20.03
N TYR A 324 7.08 -16.79 -20.37
CA TYR A 324 6.09 -17.47 -19.50
C TYR A 324 5.85 -16.78 -18.15
N SER A 325 6.28 -15.54 -17.96
CA SER A 325 6.03 -14.83 -16.70
C SER A 325 4.56 -14.44 -16.53
N ILE A 326 4.15 -14.28 -15.26
CA ILE A 326 2.75 -14.06 -14.88
C ILE A 326 2.65 -12.82 -13.98
N GLY A 327 1.72 -11.92 -14.31
CA GLY A 327 1.36 -10.77 -13.49
C GLY A 327 -0.11 -10.84 -13.08
N GLU A 328 -0.39 -10.72 -11.79
CA GLU A 328 -1.75 -10.69 -11.27
C GLU A 328 -2.00 -9.41 -10.48
N PHE A 329 -3.22 -8.91 -10.58
CA PHE A 329 -3.67 -7.75 -9.82
C PHE A 329 -5.11 -7.97 -9.36
N TYR A 330 -5.29 -7.96 -8.05
CA TYR A 330 -6.58 -8.05 -7.39
C TYR A 330 -6.74 -6.82 -6.51
N SER A 331 -7.81 -6.06 -6.68
CA SER A 331 -8.03 -4.87 -5.87
C SER A 331 -9.50 -4.66 -5.52
N VAL A 332 -9.73 -4.15 -4.32
CA VAL A 332 -10.97 -3.51 -3.93
C VAL A 332 -10.65 -2.11 -3.39
N ALA A 333 -11.28 -1.09 -3.98
CA ALA A 333 -11.17 0.29 -3.55
C ALA A 333 -12.54 0.79 -3.09
N VAL A 334 -12.62 1.20 -1.83
CA VAL A 334 -13.86 1.71 -1.23
C VAL A 334 -13.71 3.19 -0.92
N THR A 335 -14.64 3.97 -1.41
CA THR A 335 -14.70 5.42 -1.18
C THR A 335 -16.07 5.82 -0.65
N ASN A 336 -16.09 6.73 0.31
CA ASN A 336 -17.30 7.29 0.90
C ASN A 336 -17.16 8.81 1.08
N ASN A 337 -18.24 9.50 1.42
CA ASN A 337 -18.26 10.95 1.63
C ASN A 337 -17.61 11.73 0.47
N TYR A 338 -16.52 12.45 0.72
CA TYR A 338 -15.81 13.28 -0.27
C TYR A 338 -14.53 12.64 -0.79
N GLN A 339 -14.26 11.38 -0.44
CA GLN A 339 -13.06 10.66 -0.87
C GLN A 339 -13.00 10.55 -2.40
N GLN A 340 -11.80 10.61 -2.93
CA GLN A 340 -11.53 10.40 -4.35
C GLN A 340 -10.40 9.40 -4.53
N ALA A 341 -10.64 8.41 -5.37
CA ALA A 341 -9.63 7.42 -5.73
C ALA A 341 -9.46 7.34 -7.24
N ASP A 342 -8.24 7.46 -7.73
CA ASP A 342 -7.85 7.04 -9.07
C ASP A 342 -6.80 5.94 -8.91
N THR A 343 -7.26 4.70 -9.00
CA THR A 343 -6.44 3.50 -8.77
C THR A 343 -6.42 2.62 -10.01
N GLY A 344 -5.59 1.60 -10.00
CA GLY A 344 -5.55 0.67 -11.12
C GLY A 344 -4.21 -0.04 -11.24
N THR A 345 -3.88 -0.47 -12.46
CA THR A 345 -2.66 -1.24 -12.68
C THR A 345 -2.11 -1.08 -14.08
N LYS A 346 -0.84 -1.47 -14.26
CA LYS A 346 -0.18 -1.55 -15.56
C LYS A 346 0.41 -2.95 -15.75
N MET A 347 0.04 -3.62 -16.83
CA MET A 347 0.61 -4.92 -17.24
C MET A 347 1.34 -4.75 -18.56
N ILE A 348 2.68 -4.87 -18.53
CA ILE A 348 3.53 -4.65 -19.68
C ILE A 348 4.16 -5.97 -20.11
N HIS A 349 3.68 -6.53 -21.20
CA HIS A 349 4.15 -7.81 -21.76
C HIS A 349 5.33 -7.58 -22.67
N ILE A 350 6.49 -8.16 -22.33
CA ILE A 350 7.74 -8.07 -23.09
C ILE A 350 8.19 -9.46 -23.54
N GLY A 351 8.18 -10.45 -22.63
CA GLY A 351 8.51 -11.85 -22.91
C GLY A 351 7.43 -12.58 -23.72
N LYS A 352 7.75 -13.75 -24.21
CA LYS A 352 6.82 -14.64 -24.93
C LYS A 352 5.95 -15.44 -23.98
N ASN A 353 4.73 -15.79 -24.39
CA ASN A 353 3.78 -16.62 -23.64
C ASN A 353 3.46 -16.06 -22.25
N THR A 354 3.61 -14.77 -22.06
CA THR A 354 3.34 -14.07 -20.78
C THR A 354 1.83 -13.99 -20.53
N LYS A 355 1.44 -13.99 -19.26
CA LYS A 355 0.03 -13.91 -18.87
C LYS A 355 -0.16 -12.80 -17.84
N SER A 356 -1.30 -12.09 -17.93
CA SER A 356 -1.75 -11.20 -16.87
C SER A 356 -3.24 -11.35 -16.58
N ARG A 357 -3.59 -11.19 -15.31
CA ARG A 357 -4.97 -11.18 -14.83
C ARG A 357 -5.21 -9.95 -13.97
N ILE A 358 -6.27 -9.24 -14.25
CA ILE A 358 -6.68 -8.04 -13.51
C ILE A 358 -8.11 -8.23 -13.04
N VAL A 359 -8.33 -8.11 -11.73
CA VAL A 359 -9.66 -8.08 -11.11
C VAL A 359 -9.71 -6.86 -10.21
N SER A 360 -10.49 -5.86 -10.58
CA SER A 360 -10.63 -4.62 -9.83
C SER A 360 -12.09 -4.38 -9.47
N LYS A 361 -12.35 -4.19 -8.18
CA LYS A 361 -13.68 -3.91 -7.64
C LYS A 361 -13.68 -2.50 -7.03
N GLY A 362 -14.50 -1.60 -7.56
CA GLY A 362 -14.70 -0.26 -7.03
C GLY A 362 -16.03 -0.16 -6.29
N ILE A 363 -16.04 0.46 -5.11
CA ILE A 363 -17.27 0.73 -4.35
C ILE A 363 -17.28 2.22 -4.03
N SER A 364 -18.35 2.90 -4.42
CA SER A 364 -18.51 4.33 -4.21
C SER A 364 -19.78 4.61 -3.45
N ALA A 365 -19.69 5.42 -2.39
CA ALA A 365 -20.82 5.85 -1.57
C ALA A 365 -20.79 7.37 -1.32
N GLY A 366 -21.87 7.92 -0.81
CA GLY A 366 -21.97 9.34 -0.48
C GLY A 366 -21.78 10.25 -1.69
N LYS A 367 -20.75 11.12 -1.65
CA LYS A 367 -20.36 12.06 -2.73
C LYS A 367 -19.01 11.66 -3.35
N SER A 368 -18.51 10.47 -3.05
CA SER A 368 -17.18 10.02 -3.45
C SER A 368 -17.06 9.74 -4.94
N GLN A 369 -15.83 9.75 -5.43
CA GLN A 369 -15.48 9.45 -6.82
C GLN A 369 -14.42 8.35 -6.85
N ASN A 370 -14.71 7.24 -7.53
CA ASN A 370 -13.81 6.12 -7.67
C ASN A 370 -13.50 5.88 -9.14
N SER A 371 -12.23 5.90 -9.48
CA SER A 371 -11.76 5.69 -10.84
C SER A 371 -10.83 4.48 -10.90
N TYR A 372 -11.07 3.59 -11.86
CA TYR A 372 -10.13 2.55 -12.26
C TYR A 372 -9.40 2.96 -13.53
N ARG A 373 -8.08 2.85 -13.53
CA ARG A 373 -7.23 3.09 -14.69
C ARG A 373 -6.34 1.88 -14.98
N GLY A 374 -6.62 1.19 -16.10
CA GLY A 374 -5.91 -0.02 -16.49
C GLY A 374 -5.07 0.19 -17.74
N GLN A 375 -3.76 -0.11 -17.66
CA GLN A 375 -2.91 -0.17 -18.84
C GLN A 375 -2.50 -1.60 -19.12
N VAL A 376 -2.76 -2.08 -20.34
CA VAL A 376 -2.25 -3.34 -20.87
C VAL A 376 -1.45 -3.03 -22.13
N GLN A 377 -0.15 -3.29 -22.08
CA GLN A 377 0.74 -3.06 -23.21
C GLN A 377 1.43 -4.36 -23.64
N VAL A 378 1.27 -4.72 -24.90
CA VAL A 378 1.91 -5.91 -25.49
C VAL A 378 2.95 -5.46 -26.51
N MET A 379 4.23 -5.69 -26.20
CA MET A 379 5.35 -5.30 -27.05
C MET A 379 5.47 -6.21 -28.27
N LYS A 380 6.12 -5.73 -29.35
CA LYS A 380 6.27 -6.47 -30.63
C LYS A 380 6.81 -7.90 -30.48
N ARG A 381 7.70 -8.15 -29.51
CA ARG A 381 8.30 -9.47 -29.27
C ARG A 381 7.50 -10.39 -28.33
N ALA A 382 6.45 -9.87 -27.69
CA ALA A 382 5.64 -10.62 -26.75
C ALA A 382 4.65 -11.56 -27.45
N HIS A 383 5.15 -12.59 -28.12
CA HIS A 383 4.33 -13.56 -28.81
C HIS A 383 3.46 -14.33 -27.83
N ASN A 384 2.19 -14.60 -28.23
CA ASN A 384 1.20 -15.36 -27.48
C ASN A 384 0.91 -14.78 -26.08
N ALA A 385 1.12 -13.48 -25.88
CA ALA A 385 0.72 -12.82 -24.64
C ALA A 385 -0.80 -12.92 -24.42
N ARG A 386 -1.20 -13.10 -23.18
CA ARG A 386 -2.63 -13.17 -22.79
C ARG A 386 -2.91 -12.24 -21.64
N ASN A 387 -3.97 -11.47 -21.75
CA ASN A 387 -4.50 -10.65 -20.66
C ASN A 387 -6.00 -10.91 -20.49
N PHE A 388 -6.43 -10.96 -19.24
CA PHE A 388 -7.83 -10.87 -18.83
C PHE A 388 -7.95 -9.72 -17.84
N SER A 389 -8.86 -8.78 -18.10
CA SER A 389 -9.14 -7.62 -17.24
C SER A 389 -10.63 -7.55 -16.95
N GLN A 390 -10.98 -7.54 -15.67
CA GLN A 390 -12.32 -7.31 -15.18
C GLN A 390 -12.31 -6.13 -14.21
N CYS A 391 -13.12 -5.10 -14.49
CA CYS A 391 -13.28 -3.95 -13.62
C CYS A 391 -14.76 -3.68 -13.38
N ASP A 392 -15.19 -3.96 -12.16
CA ASP A 392 -16.57 -3.80 -11.74
C ASP A 392 -16.69 -2.65 -10.74
N SER A 393 -17.78 -1.90 -10.85
CA SER A 393 -18.08 -0.77 -9.96
C SER A 393 -19.45 -0.95 -9.34
N LEU A 394 -19.55 -0.73 -8.03
CA LEU A 394 -20.78 -0.75 -7.26
C LEU A 394 -21.05 0.65 -6.71
N LEU A 395 -22.21 1.22 -7.05
CA LEU A 395 -22.65 2.53 -6.59
C LEU A 395 -23.66 2.39 -5.44
N MET A 396 -23.45 3.18 -4.39
CA MET A 396 -24.30 3.24 -3.21
C MET A 396 -24.71 4.71 -3.00
N GLY A 397 -25.87 5.06 -3.57
CA GLY A 397 -26.39 6.43 -3.53
C GLY A 397 -26.48 7.10 -4.91
N ASN A 398 -26.82 8.40 -4.89
CA ASN A 398 -27.13 9.15 -6.12
C ASN A 398 -26.07 10.22 -6.45
N GLN A 399 -25.12 10.49 -5.57
CA GLN A 399 -24.12 11.56 -5.73
C GLN A 399 -22.69 11.03 -5.89
N CYS A 400 -22.48 9.73 -5.69
CA CYS A 400 -21.19 9.09 -5.93
C CYS A 400 -20.99 8.78 -7.42
N GLY A 401 -19.72 8.61 -7.82
CA GLY A 401 -19.35 8.30 -9.19
C GLY A 401 -18.37 7.14 -9.31
N ALA A 402 -18.45 6.45 -10.46
CA ALA A 402 -17.48 5.44 -10.87
C ALA A 402 -17.02 5.73 -12.30
N HIS A 403 -15.71 5.61 -12.53
CA HIS A 403 -15.09 5.92 -13.80
C HIS A 403 -14.11 4.82 -14.20
N THR A 404 -14.03 4.48 -15.49
CA THR A 404 -13.11 3.46 -15.99
C THR A 404 -12.33 4.02 -17.17
N PHE A 405 -10.99 3.95 -17.09
CA PHE A 405 -10.06 4.46 -18.10
C PHE A 405 -9.13 3.33 -18.59
N PRO A 406 -9.59 2.46 -19.51
CA PRO A 406 -8.75 1.44 -20.09
C PRO A 406 -7.78 2.05 -21.11
N TYR A 407 -6.52 1.61 -21.08
CA TYR A 407 -5.52 1.87 -22.11
C TYR A 407 -4.93 0.55 -22.59
N ILE A 408 -5.24 0.14 -23.82
CA ILE A 408 -4.81 -1.14 -24.37
C ILE A 408 -4.02 -0.88 -25.65
N ASP A 409 -2.72 -1.25 -25.63
CA ASP A 409 -1.80 -1.11 -26.75
C ASP A 409 -1.20 -2.47 -27.11
N ILE A 410 -1.54 -2.98 -28.28
CA ILE A 410 -1.16 -4.33 -28.74
C ILE A 410 -0.32 -4.24 -29.99
N ALA A 411 0.99 -4.39 -29.84
CA ALA A 411 1.95 -4.35 -30.96
C ALA A 411 2.26 -5.76 -31.54
N ASN A 412 1.71 -6.85 -30.99
CA ASN A 412 1.90 -8.21 -31.49
C ASN A 412 0.55 -8.90 -31.81
N PRO A 413 0.33 -9.33 -33.08
CA PRO A 413 -0.98 -9.87 -33.50
C PRO A 413 -1.33 -11.24 -32.92
N SER A 414 -0.38 -11.96 -32.30
CA SER A 414 -0.66 -13.25 -31.65
C SER A 414 -1.20 -13.10 -30.22
N ALA A 415 -1.28 -11.87 -29.69
CA ALA A 415 -1.80 -11.61 -28.37
C ALA A 415 -3.33 -11.79 -28.31
N LYS A 416 -3.81 -12.20 -27.12
CA LYS A 416 -5.23 -12.23 -26.80
C LYS A 416 -5.46 -11.35 -25.56
N VAL A 417 -6.27 -10.32 -25.71
CA VAL A 417 -6.58 -9.36 -24.64
C VAL A 417 -8.10 -9.28 -24.51
N GLU A 418 -8.58 -9.53 -23.32
CA GLU A 418 -9.98 -9.46 -22.94
C GLU A 418 -10.17 -8.39 -21.88
N HIS A 419 -11.18 -7.54 -22.04
CA HIS A 419 -11.52 -6.49 -21.10
C HIS A 419 -13.03 -6.43 -20.88
N GLU A 420 -13.44 -6.58 -19.62
CA GLU A 420 -14.83 -6.45 -19.19
C GLU A 420 -14.94 -5.31 -18.16
N ALA A 421 -15.98 -4.51 -18.26
CA ALA A 421 -16.28 -3.46 -17.29
C ALA A 421 -17.78 -3.45 -17.01
N THR A 422 -18.14 -3.48 -15.73
CA THR A 422 -19.53 -3.38 -15.29
C THR A 422 -19.70 -2.27 -14.28
N THR A 423 -20.87 -1.63 -14.29
CA THR A 423 -21.26 -0.69 -13.24
C THR A 423 -22.68 -1.04 -12.81
N SER A 424 -22.86 -1.27 -11.53
CA SER A 424 -24.15 -1.58 -10.94
C SER A 424 -24.42 -0.66 -9.75
N LYS A 425 -25.69 -0.50 -9.41
CA LYS A 425 -26.12 0.18 -8.20
C LYS A 425 -26.78 -0.86 -7.27
N ILE A 426 -26.58 -0.73 -5.97
CA ILE A 426 -27.33 -1.55 -5.01
C ILE A 426 -28.82 -1.32 -5.23
N GLY A 427 -29.56 -2.39 -5.53
CA GLY A 427 -30.99 -2.35 -5.78
C GLY A 427 -31.77 -2.21 -4.45
N GLU A 428 -32.75 -1.30 -4.43
CA GLU A 428 -33.67 -1.18 -3.30
C GLU A 428 -34.42 -2.51 -3.05
N ASP A 429 -34.69 -3.27 -4.10
CA ASP A 429 -35.32 -4.59 -4.02
C ASP A 429 -34.46 -5.62 -3.28
N GLN A 430 -33.14 -5.55 -3.42
CA GLN A 430 -32.22 -6.46 -2.69
C GLN A 430 -32.20 -6.14 -1.20
N ILE A 431 -32.17 -4.87 -0.85
CA ILE A 431 -32.24 -4.42 0.54
C ILE A 431 -33.61 -4.77 1.13
N PHE A 432 -34.70 -4.49 0.40
CA PHE A 432 -36.05 -4.83 0.80
C PHE A 432 -36.21 -6.32 1.06
N TYR A 433 -35.68 -7.17 0.17
CA TYR A 433 -35.71 -8.63 0.33
C TYR A 433 -34.98 -9.09 1.62
N CYS A 434 -33.86 -8.49 1.98
CA CYS A 434 -33.15 -8.75 3.23
C CYS A 434 -33.97 -8.28 4.44
N ASN A 435 -34.54 -7.08 4.37
CA ASN A 435 -35.33 -6.49 5.45
C ASN A 435 -36.59 -7.33 5.75
N GLN A 436 -37.23 -7.90 4.71
CA GLN A 436 -38.37 -8.81 4.87
C GLN A 436 -38.03 -10.11 5.63
N ARG A 437 -36.72 -10.41 5.75
CA ARG A 437 -36.20 -11.56 6.51
C ARG A 437 -35.63 -11.17 7.86
N GLY A 438 -35.87 -9.95 8.30
CA GLY A 438 -35.41 -9.43 9.58
C GLY A 438 -33.92 -9.04 9.61
N ILE A 439 -33.26 -8.95 8.46
CA ILE A 439 -31.87 -8.44 8.36
C ILE A 439 -31.95 -6.91 8.30
N ALA A 440 -31.25 -6.23 9.18
CA ALA A 440 -31.20 -4.77 9.19
C ALA A 440 -30.55 -4.24 7.89
N THR A 441 -30.87 -3.03 7.48
CA THR A 441 -30.38 -2.42 6.21
C THR A 441 -28.86 -2.39 6.17
N GLU A 442 -28.20 -2.04 7.27
CA GLU A 442 -26.74 -1.98 7.37
C GLU A 442 -26.10 -3.36 7.22
N ASP A 443 -26.67 -4.39 7.86
CA ASP A 443 -26.22 -5.77 7.71
C ASP A 443 -26.42 -6.29 6.27
N ALA A 444 -27.53 -5.92 5.63
CA ALA A 444 -27.82 -6.29 4.24
C ALA A 444 -26.76 -5.66 3.31
N VAL A 445 -26.43 -4.40 3.51
CA VAL A 445 -25.36 -3.69 2.77
C VAL A 445 -24.01 -4.36 3.00
N ALA A 446 -23.66 -4.66 4.24
CA ALA A 446 -22.40 -5.34 4.58
C ALA A 446 -22.30 -6.71 3.90
N LEU A 447 -23.38 -7.49 3.86
CA LEU A 447 -23.45 -8.78 3.16
C LEU A 447 -23.23 -8.64 1.65
N ILE A 448 -23.89 -7.66 1.01
CA ILE A 448 -23.75 -7.40 -0.43
C ILE A 448 -22.32 -6.99 -0.77
N VAL A 449 -21.75 -6.05 0.00
CA VAL A 449 -20.40 -5.52 -0.20
C VAL A 449 -19.34 -6.61 0.00
N ASN A 450 -19.45 -7.39 1.06
CA ASN A 450 -18.52 -8.50 1.32
C ASN A 450 -18.63 -9.58 0.24
N GLY A 451 -19.83 -9.88 -0.23
CA GLY A 451 -20.05 -10.79 -1.36
C GLY A 451 -19.40 -10.28 -2.65
N TYR A 452 -19.52 -8.98 -2.92
CA TYR A 452 -18.94 -8.32 -4.08
C TYR A 452 -17.40 -8.30 -4.05
N ALA A 453 -16.79 -8.08 -2.87
CA ALA A 453 -15.36 -8.03 -2.68
C ALA A 453 -14.71 -9.43 -2.51
N LYS A 454 -15.51 -10.50 -2.35
CA LYS A 454 -15.04 -11.84 -1.94
C LYS A 454 -13.89 -12.39 -2.78
N GLU A 455 -13.91 -12.21 -4.10
CA GLU A 455 -12.86 -12.72 -4.99
C GLU A 455 -11.50 -12.12 -4.64
N VAL A 456 -11.46 -10.81 -4.32
CA VAL A 456 -10.23 -10.10 -3.92
C VAL A 456 -9.82 -10.51 -2.52
N LEU A 457 -10.76 -10.53 -1.57
CA LEU A 457 -10.48 -10.87 -0.18
C LEU A 457 -9.92 -12.29 -0.01
N ASN A 458 -10.35 -13.23 -0.85
CA ASN A 458 -9.83 -14.61 -0.87
C ASN A 458 -8.35 -14.72 -1.29
N GLN A 459 -7.74 -13.64 -1.83
CA GLN A 459 -6.31 -13.61 -2.14
C GLN A 459 -5.44 -13.24 -0.93
N LEU A 460 -6.05 -12.67 0.11
CA LEU A 460 -5.35 -12.31 1.35
C LEU A 460 -5.17 -13.54 2.25
N PRO A 461 -4.12 -13.56 3.10
CA PRO A 461 -4.07 -14.45 4.26
C PRO A 461 -5.33 -14.29 5.12
N MET A 462 -5.77 -15.37 5.80
CA MET A 462 -7.08 -15.42 6.44
C MET A 462 -7.27 -14.33 7.51
N GLU A 463 -6.25 -14.07 8.32
CA GLU A 463 -6.28 -13.05 9.39
C GLU A 463 -6.54 -11.65 8.81
N PHE A 464 -5.86 -11.33 7.71
CA PHE A 464 -5.99 -10.03 7.03
C PHE A 464 -7.27 -9.93 6.19
N ALA A 465 -7.79 -11.05 5.69
CA ALA A 465 -9.09 -11.07 5.04
C ALA A 465 -10.22 -10.69 6.00
N VAL A 466 -10.16 -11.17 7.25
CA VAL A 466 -11.12 -10.82 8.30
C VAL A 466 -11.03 -9.33 8.68
N GLU A 467 -9.81 -8.81 8.83
CA GLU A 467 -9.59 -7.38 9.08
C GLU A 467 -10.13 -6.53 7.92
N ALA A 468 -9.80 -6.88 6.68
CA ALA A 468 -10.28 -6.18 5.50
C ALA A 468 -11.82 -6.19 5.41
N GLN A 469 -12.48 -7.31 5.74
CA GLN A 469 -13.95 -7.38 5.77
C GLN A 469 -14.56 -6.42 6.78
N LYS A 470 -13.98 -6.30 7.96
CA LYS A 470 -14.41 -5.33 8.98
C LYS A 470 -14.24 -3.89 8.50
N LEU A 471 -13.08 -3.58 7.89
CA LEU A 471 -12.80 -2.24 7.36
C LEU A 471 -13.76 -1.84 6.24
N LEU A 472 -14.11 -2.76 5.34
CA LEU A 472 -15.10 -2.52 4.29
C LEU A 472 -16.47 -2.16 4.87
N ALA A 473 -16.93 -2.89 5.89
CA ALA A 473 -18.20 -2.62 6.56
C ALA A 473 -18.18 -1.24 7.26
N LEU A 474 -17.13 -0.94 8.03
CA LEU A 474 -16.98 0.33 8.76
C LEU A 474 -16.91 1.55 7.82
N THR A 475 -16.20 1.43 6.70
CA THR A 475 -16.07 2.55 5.73
C THR A 475 -17.41 2.95 5.12
N LEU A 476 -18.36 2.01 5.04
CA LEU A 476 -19.68 2.20 4.42
C LEU A 476 -20.81 2.38 5.43
N GLU A 477 -20.52 2.38 6.73
CA GLU A 477 -21.51 2.63 7.78
C GLU A 477 -22.15 4.01 7.58
N GLY A 478 -23.48 4.08 7.69
CA GLY A 478 -24.24 5.32 7.47
C GLY A 478 -24.29 5.81 6.02
N SER A 479 -23.79 5.04 5.04
CA SER A 479 -23.80 5.46 3.62
C SER A 479 -25.12 5.17 2.87
N VAL A 480 -26.02 4.41 3.49
CA VAL A 480 -27.33 4.06 2.96
C VAL A 480 -28.40 4.71 3.84
N GLY A 481 -28.88 5.86 3.43
CA GLY A 481 -29.97 6.62 4.04
C GLY A 481 -30.74 7.37 2.98
#